data_6e5043199454fba572484067be32edcd
#
_entry.id   6e5043199454fba572484067be32edcd
#
_cell.length_a   1.000
_cell.length_b   1.000
_cell.length_c   1.000
_cell.angle_alpha   90.00
_cell.angle_beta   90.00
_cell.angle_gamma   90.00
#
_symmetry.space_group_name_H-M   'P 1'
#
loop_
_entity.id
_entity.type
_entity.pdbx_description
1 polymer ?
#
loop_
_entity_poly.entity_id
_entity_poly.type
_entity_poly.pdbx_seq_one_letter_code
_entity_poly.pdbx_strand_id
1 'polypeptide(L)'
;SKEYIMEKFGLDENYVLVSVDHESISAEWEKQVEVEFAKKNFTVYKLPQANKPAKHVLSHRIKFPIDPMEWYCLIKFSKGYVGELMHPVLCSLHNSIPLYVIDTYGFTKKREPYGINPLSSKTYQIISRFGLLDNYCNVNLPSSIATPVEVVSSVLGFNKEMCTLKANQMLGDYNNMMNNILMV
;
A
#
# COMPACT_ATOMS: atom_id res chain seq x y z
N SER A 1 12.14 -5.42 -17.37
CA SER A 1 10.80 -5.41 -17.97
C SER A 1 9.78 -6.06 -17.06
N LYS A 2 8.48 -5.94 -17.39
CA LYS A 2 7.38 -6.61 -16.66
C LYS A 2 7.54 -8.13 -16.72
N GLU A 3 7.82 -8.65 -17.92
CA GLU A 3 7.98 -10.08 -18.18
C GLU A 3 9.09 -10.69 -17.30
N TYR A 4 10.22 -10.02 -17.21
CA TYR A 4 11.33 -10.44 -16.34
C TYR A 4 10.90 -10.54 -14.87
N ILE A 5 10.16 -9.56 -14.36
CA ILE A 5 9.69 -9.56 -12.97
C ILE A 5 8.69 -10.71 -12.74
N MET A 6 7.77 -10.90 -13.66
CA MET A 6 6.76 -11.97 -13.56
C MET A 6 7.41 -13.36 -13.57
N GLU A 7 8.35 -13.59 -14.49
CA GLU A 7 9.07 -14.85 -14.59
C GLU A 7 9.95 -15.12 -13.35
N LYS A 8 10.75 -14.12 -12.97
CA LYS A 8 11.68 -14.24 -11.82
C LYS A 8 10.98 -14.57 -10.51
N PHE A 9 9.84 -13.98 -10.26
CA PHE A 9 9.10 -14.15 -9.00
C PHE A 9 7.93 -15.13 -9.10
N GLY A 10 7.70 -15.73 -10.28
CA GLY A 10 6.61 -16.67 -10.51
C GLY A 10 5.24 -16.05 -10.29
N LEU A 11 5.01 -14.85 -10.84
CA LEU A 11 3.79 -14.09 -10.60
C LEU A 11 2.74 -14.36 -11.68
N ASP A 12 1.48 -14.39 -11.26
CA ASP A 12 0.35 -14.37 -12.16
C ASP A 12 0.15 -12.97 -12.76
N GLU A 13 -0.50 -12.89 -13.92
CA GLU A 13 -0.73 -11.60 -14.59
C GLU A 13 -1.57 -10.64 -13.74
N ASN A 14 -2.55 -11.17 -13.02
CA ASN A 14 -3.44 -10.41 -12.14
C ASN A 14 -3.00 -10.57 -10.68
N TYR A 15 -1.82 -10.08 -10.32
CA TYR A 15 -1.37 -10.17 -8.93
C TYR A 15 -1.59 -8.89 -8.14
N VAL A 16 -1.86 -9.06 -6.86
CA VAL A 16 -1.98 -8.01 -5.85
C VAL A 16 -0.94 -8.27 -4.76
N LEU A 17 -0.33 -7.22 -4.26
CA LEU A 17 0.65 -7.29 -3.18
C LEU A 17 0.01 -6.93 -1.84
N VAL A 18 0.28 -7.73 -0.82
CA VAL A 18 -0.16 -7.48 0.56
C VAL A 18 1.05 -7.42 1.48
N SER A 19 1.14 -6.34 2.28
CA SER A 19 2.21 -6.14 3.26
C SER A 19 1.61 -5.63 4.57
N VAL A 20 1.07 -6.55 5.37
CA VAL A 20 0.39 -6.27 6.63
C VAL A 20 0.95 -7.21 7.70
N ASP A 21 1.72 -6.67 8.64
CA ASP A 21 2.34 -7.44 9.72
C ASP A 21 2.02 -6.88 11.11
N HIS A 22 1.16 -5.86 11.19
CA HIS A 22 0.74 -5.26 12.45
C HIS A 22 -0.10 -6.24 13.30
N GLU A 23 0.13 -6.25 14.61
CA GLU A 23 -0.53 -7.17 15.53
C GLU A 23 -2.05 -6.97 15.66
N SER A 24 -2.54 -5.75 15.39
CA SER A 24 -3.99 -5.46 15.39
C SER A 24 -4.72 -6.07 14.20
N ILE A 25 -4.01 -6.54 13.18
CA ILE A 25 -4.59 -7.23 12.04
C ILE A 25 -4.40 -8.72 12.23
N SER A 26 -5.50 -9.45 12.34
CA SER A 26 -5.44 -10.89 12.56
C SER A 26 -4.99 -11.65 11.30
N ALA A 27 -4.43 -12.85 11.51
CA ALA A 27 -4.12 -13.76 10.44
C ALA A 27 -5.35 -14.13 9.60
N GLU A 28 -6.50 -14.28 10.25
CA GLU A 28 -7.77 -14.58 9.60
C GLU A 28 -8.22 -13.45 8.67
N TRP A 29 -8.10 -12.19 9.11
CA TRP A 29 -8.42 -11.03 8.28
C TRP A 29 -7.56 -11.02 7.00
N GLU A 30 -6.25 -11.26 7.12
CA GLU A 30 -5.33 -11.30 5.98
C GLU A 30 -5.69 -12.44 5.02
N LYS A 31 -6.05 -13.61 5.57
CA LYS A 31 -6.51 -14.75 4.78
C LYS A 31 -7.82 -14.48 4.06
N GLN A 32 -8.77 -13.80 4.70
CA GLN A 32 -10.02 -13.39 4.08
C GLN A 32 -9.80 -12.37 2.95
N VAL A 33 -8.85 -11.45 3.06
CA VAL A 33 -8.45 -10.56 1.96
C VAL A 33 -7.99 -11.37 0.74
N GLU A 34 -7.17 -12.41 0.95
CA GLU A 34 -6.76 -13.31 -0.13
C GLU A 34 -7.96 -14.00 -0.79
N VAL A 35 -8.90 -14.51 0.00
CA VAL A 35 -10.12 -15.16 -0.50
C VAL A 35 -10.98 -14.20 -1.31
N GLU A 36 -11.18 -12.96 -0.82
CA GLU A 36 -12.01 -11.98 -1.53
C GLU A 36 -11.37 -11.54 -2.86
N PHE A 37 -10.05 -11.38 -2.92
CA PHE A 37 -9.35 -11.13 -4.18
C PHE A 37 -9.43 -12.33 -5.14
N ALA A 38 -9.30 -13.55 -4.63
CA ALA A 38 -9.40 -14.77 -5.44
C ALA A 38 -10.77 -14.89 -6.13
N LYS A 39 -11.88 -14.52 -5.45
CA LYS A 39 -13.23 -14.44 -6.05
C LYS A 39 -13.31 -13.48 -7.26
N LYS A 40 -12.35 -12.57 -7.38
CA LYS A 40 -12.24 -11.59 -8.48
C LYS A 40 -11.14 -11.92 -9.47
N ASN A 41 -10.62 -13.15 -9.45
CA ASN A 41 -9.52 -13.65 -10.30
C ASN A 41 -8.20 -12.90 -10.11
N PHE A 42 -7.88 -12.48 -8.89
CA PHE A 42 -6.58 -11.95 -8.52
C PHE A 42 -5.84 -12.94 -7.62
N THR A 43 -4.55 -13.09 -7.84
CA THR A 43 -3.66 -13.84 -6.96
C THR A 43 -2.96 -12.88 -6.00
N VAL A 44 -2.99 -13.19 -4.71
CA VAL A 44 -2.40 -12.35 -3.67
C VAL A 44 -1.03 -12.88 -3.31
N TYR A 45 -0.03 -11.99 -3.30
CA TYR A 45 1.33 -12.29 -2.87
C TYR A 45 1.71 -11.45 -1.66
N LYS A 46 2.26 -12.09 -0.64
CA LYS A 46 2.87 -11.39 0.50
C LYS A 46 4.12 -10.65 0.05
N LEU A 47 4.13 -9.34 0.16
CA LEU A 47 5.34 -8.54 0.02
C LEU A 47 6.00 -8.46 1.41
N PRO A 48 7.17 -9.11 1.61
CA PRO A 48 7.78 -9.19 2.93
C PRO A 48 8.39 -7.86 3.35
N GLN A 49 8.45 -7.65 4.67
CA GLN A 49 9.18 -6.54 5.29
C GLN A 49 10.59 -6.99 5.65
N ALA A 50 11.62 -6.17 5.35
CA ALA A 50 13.01 -6.54 5.52
C ALA A 50 13.40 -6.90 6.96
N ASN A 51 12.73 -6.31 7.97
CA ASN A 51 13.13 -6.38 9.37
C ASN A 51 12.10 -7.08 10.28
N LYS A 52 11.11 -7.75 9.71
CA LYS A 52 10.09 -8.46 10.48
C LYS A 52 9.95 -9.90 10.00
N PRO A 53 9.83 -10.88 10.92
CA PRO A 53 9.41 -12.22 10.52
C PRO A 53 8.00 -12.09 9.92
N ALA A 54 7.86 -12.40 8.64
CA ALA A 54 6.57 -12.35 8.00
C ALA A 54 5.63 -13.40 8.60
N LYS A 55 4.40 -13.01 8.89
CA LYS A 55 3.34 -13.96 9.19
C LYS A 55 3.14 -14.85 7.95
N HIS A 56 3.23 -16.16 8.13
CA HIS A 56 3.02 -17.12 7.04
C HIS A 56 1.54 -17.48 6.91
N VAL A 57 0.74 -16.54 6.44
CA VAL A 57 -0.72 -16.69 6.35
C VAL A 57 -1.17 -16.84 4.90
N LEU A 58 -0.57 -16.09 3.99
CA LEU A 58 -0.94 -16.09 2.58
C LEU A 58 -0.32 -17.28 1.83
N SER A 59 -1.03 -17.74 0.80
CA SER A 59 -0.63 -18.90 -0.01
C SER A 59 0.63 -18.65 -0.83
N HIS A 60 0.83 -17.40 -1.26
CA HIS A 60 1.99 -17.00 -2.08
C HIS A 60 2.80 -15.92 -1.39
N ARG A 61 4.12 -15.98 -1.57
CA ARG A 61 5.06 -15.04 -0.96
C ARG A 61 6.21 -14.71 -1.89
N ILE A 62 6.55 -13.43 -1.96
CA ILE A 62 7.78 -12.98 -2.60
C ILE A 62 8.97 -13.35 -1.73
N LYS A 63 10.00 -13.96 -2.31
CA LYS A 63 11.20 -14.40 -1.59
C LYS A 63 12.28 -13.32 -1.61
N PHE A 64 13.00 -13.17 -0.50
CA PHE A 64 14.24 -12.40 -0.42
C PHE A 64 15.45 -13.24 -0.91
N PRO A 65 16.54 -12.57 -1.33
CA PRO A 65 16.71 -11.11 -1.44
C PRO A 65 16.01 -10.54 -2.68
N ILE A 66 15.65 -9.25 -2.61
CA ILE A 66 15.02 -8.50 -3.69
C ILE A 66 15.89 -7.26 -3.93
N ASP A 67 16.32 -7.01 -5.17
CA ASP A 67 16.96 -5.76 -5.56
C ASP A 67 15.98 -4.58 -5.41
N PRO A 68 16.42 -3.37 -5.01
CA PRO A 68 15.55 -2.22 -4.86
C PRO A 68 14.75 -1.85 -6.12
N MET A 69 15.35 -2.00 -7.31
CA MET A 69 14.64 -1.75 -8.57
C MET A 69 13.62 -2.84 -8.89
N GLU A 70 13.92 -4.08 -8.56
CA GLU A 70 12.96 -5.19 -8.68
C GLU A 70 11.80 -5.00 -7.73
N TRP A 71 12.07 -4.58 -6.50
CA TRP A 71 11.05 -4.26 -5.50
C TRP A 71 10.11 -3.14 -6.00
N TYR A 72 10.67 -2.06 -6.54
CA TYR A 72 9.89 -1.01 -7.18
C TYR A 72 9.04 -1.54 -8.35
N CYS A 73 9.64 -2.38 -9.21
CA CYS A 73 8.96 -2.96 -10.36
C CYS A 73 7.84 -3.95 -9.94
N LEU A 74 8.02 -4.71 -8.85
CA LEU A 74 6.96 -5.55 -8.27
C LEU A 74 5.71 -4.73 -7.96
N ILE A 75 5.88 -3.55 -7.36
CA ILE A 75 4.75 -2.67 -7.05
C ILE A 75 4.19 -2.04 -8.34
N LYS A 76 5.05 -1.49 -9.19
CA LYS A 76 4.67 -0.82 -10.43
C LYS A 76 3.82 -1.69 -11.37
N PHE A 77 4.10 -2.98 -11.44
CA PHE A 77 3.41 -3.91 -12.35
C PHE A 77 2.25 -4.66 -11.69
N SER A 78 2.05 -4.49 -10.38
CA SER A 78 0.92 -5.09 -9.67
C SER A 78 -0.42 -4.50 -10.11
N LYS A 79 -1.48 -5.21 -9.83
CA LYS A 79 -2.86 -4.73 -10.03
C LYS A 79 -3.43 -4.05 -8.79
N GLY A 80 -2.71 -4.12 -7.65
CA GLY A 80 -3.07 -3.46 -6.41
C GLY A 80 -2.07 -3.70 -5.30
N TYR A 81 -2.15 -2.84 -4.29
CA TYR A 81 -1.38 -2.95 -3.06
C TYR A 81 -2.28 -2.75 -1.83
N VAL A 82 -2.15 -3.62 -0.85
CA VAL A 82 -2.78 -3.47 0.47
C VAL A 82 -1.71 -3.53 1.53
N GLY A 83 -1.55 -2.48 2.34
CA GLY A 83 -0.50 -2.56 3.34
C GLY A 83 -0.24 -1.34 4.19
N GLU A 84 0.70 -1.52 5.12
CA GLU A 84 1.07 -0.57 6.17
C GLU A 84 2.35 0.22 5.87
N LEU A 85 3.08 -0.12 4.82
CA LEU A 85 4.39 0.46 4.55
C LEU A 85 4.30 1.70 3.67
N MET A 86 4.91 2.79 4.13
CA MET A 86 4.88 4.07 3.43
C MET A 86 5.53 4.04 2.04
N HIS A 87 6.67 3.36 1.88
CA HIS A 87 7.36 3.33 0.59
C HIS A 87 6.55 2.63 -0.51
N PRO A 88 5.93 1.43 -0.30
CA PRO A 88 5.00 0.85 -1.27
C PRO A 88 3.80 1.75 -1.57
N VAL A 89 3.26 2.46 -0.56
CA VAL A 89 2.18 3.44 -0.76
C VAL A 89 2.63 4.54 -1.74
N LEU A 90 3.80 5.14 -1.52
CA LEU A 90 4.34 6.17 -2.41
C LEU A 90 4.60 5.65 -3.82
N CYS A 91 5.17 4.44 -3.95
CA CYS A 91 5.38 3.80 -5.25
C CYS A 91 4.05 3.54 -5.97
N SER A 92 3.03 3.11 -5.25
CA SER A 92 1.69 2.88 -5.79
C SER A 92 1.06 4.17 -6.29
N LEU A 93 1.08 5.24 -5.48
CA LEU A 93 0.56 6.56 -5.87
C LEU A 93 1.29 7.12 -7.09
N HIS A 94 2.63 7.03 -7.13
CA HIS A 94 3.44 7.50 -8.27
C HIS A 94 3.08 6.78 -9.58
N ASN A 95 2.75 5.51 -9.52
CA ASN A 95 2.41 4.70 -10.70
C ASN A 95 0.89 4.53 -10.89
N SER A 96 0.07 5.21 -10.10
CA SER A 96 -1.41 5.10 -10.11
C SER A 96 -1.89 3.65 -9.97
N ILE A 97 -1.19 2.88 -9.13
CA ILE A 97 -1.58 1.51 -8.79
C ILE A 97 -2.68 1.57 -7.72
N PRO A 98 -3.79 0.85 -7.91
CA PRO A 98 -4.83 0.74 -6.89
C PRO A 98 -4.27 0.35 -5.54
N LEU A 99 -4.71 1.01 -4.46
CA LEU A 99 -4.19 0.68 -3.14
C LEU A 99 -5.26 0.80 -2.05
N TYR A 100 -5.01 0.09 -0.95
CA TYR A 100 -5.66 0.31 0.33
C TYR A 100 -4.60 0.42 1.42
N VAL A 101 -4.68 1.46 2.23
CA VAL A 101 -3.65 1.80 3.22
C VAL A 101 -4.14 1.46 4.62
N ILE A 102 -3.33 0.71 5.34
CA ILE A 102 -3.53 0.38 6.75
C ILE A 102 -2.50 1.16 7.56
N ASP A 103 -2.90 2.30 8.11
CA ASP A 103 -2.00 3.14 8.87
C ASP A 103 -1.90 2.64 10.32
N THR A 104 -0.68 2.51 10.79
CA THR A 104 -0.36 2.07 12.15
C THR A 104 0.12 3.21 13.04
N TYR A 105 0.04 4.46 12.57
CA TYR A 105 0.49 5.64 13.30
C TYR A 105 -0.28 5.82 14.61
N GLY A 106 0.45 6.15 15.67
CA GLY A 106 -0.11 6.38 17.01
C GLY A 106 -0.02 5.17 17.94
N PHE A 107 0.42 4.00 17.42
CA PHE A 107 0.61 2.81 18.23
C PHE A 107 2.09 2.51 18.49
N THR A 108 2.52 2.58 19.74
CA THR A 108 3.76 1.95 20.19
C THR A 108 3.47 1.20 21.48
N LYS A 109 3.88 -0.06 21.59
CA LYS A 109 3.75 -0.90 22.80
C LYS A 109 4.29 -0.25 24.09
N LYS A 110 5.08 0.82 23.97
CA LYS A 110 5.76 1.50 25.08
C LYS A 110 5.24 2.90 25.40
N ARG A 111 4.29 3.41 24.64
CA ARG A 111 3.74 4.74 24.86
C ARG A 111 2.23 4.61 24.90
N GLU A 112 1.64 5.16 25.96
CA GLU A 112 0.19 5.39 25.98
C GLU A 112 -0.21 6.09 24.68
N PRO A 113 -1.38 5.75 24.12
CA PRO A 113 -1.82 6.35 22.87
C PRO A 113 -1.83 7.88 23.10
N TYR A 114 -0.91 8.57 22.45
CA TYR A 114 -1.10 10.00 22.22
C TYR A 114 -2.46 10.11 21.60
N GLY A 115 -3.30 11.01 22.12
CA GLY A 115 -4.60 11.25 21.52
C GLY A 115 -4.40 11.29 20.01
N ILE A 116 -4.95 10.29 19.30
CA ILE A 116 -4.61 10.04 17.90
C ILE A 116 -5.14 11.22 17.09
N ASN A 117 -4.25 12.13 16.75
CA ASN A 117 -4.55 13.12 15.75
C ASN A 117 -4.11 12.54 14.39
N PRO A 118 -5.06 12.08 13.55
CA PRO A 118 -4.74 11.55 12.23
C PRO A 118 -3.91 12.52 11.39
N LEU A 119 -4.08 13.83 11.60
CA LEU A 119 -3.33 14.90 10.92
C LEU A 119 -1.82 14.82 11.19
N SER A 120 -1.38 14.14 12.24
CA SER A 120 0.04 13.93 12.53
C SER A 120 0.64 12.76 11.76
N SER A 121 -0.16 11.89 11.18
CA SER A 121 0.33 10.79 10.32
C SER A 121 0.76 11.31 8.95
N LYS A 122 2.00 11.03 8.56
CA LYS A 122 2.49 11.33 7.20
C LYS A 122 1.69 10.59 6.14
N THR A 123 1.33 9.34 6.41
CA THR A 123 0.53 8.50 5.53
C THR A 123 -0.86 9.09 5.34
N TYR A 124 -1.53 9.49 6.41
CA TYR A 124 -2.82 10.17 6.33
C TYR A 124 -2.75 11.44 5.49
N GLN A 125 -1.74 12.30 5.75
CA GLN A 125 -1.58 13.56 5.01
C GLN A 125 -1.41 13.32 3.51
N ILE A 126 -0.64 12.30 3.12
CA ILE A 126 -0.42 11.97 1.70
C ILE A 126 -1.71 11.46 1.08
N ILE A 127 -2.37 10.48 1.69
CA ILE A 127 -3.62 9.89 1.18
C ILE A 127 -4.72 10.95 1.08
N SER A 128 -4.82 11.84 2.07
CA SER A 128 -5.76 12.97 2.05
C SER A 128 -5.50 13.92 0.89
N ARG A 129 -4.23 14.28 0.59
CA ARG A 129 -3.88 15.13 -0.55
C ARG A 129 -4.25 14.51 -1.90
N PHE A 130 -4.22 13.18 -2.00
CA PHE A 130 -4.67 12.46 -3.19
C PHE A 130 -6.20 12.31 -3.25
N GLY A 131 -6.94 12.67 -2.19
CA GLY A 131 -8.39 12.48 -2.11
C GLY A 131 -8.81 11.02 -1.99
N LEU A 132 -7.96 10.18 -1.39
CA LEU A 132 -8.11 8.73 -1.33
C LEU A 132 -8.42 8.23 0.10
N LEU A 133 -9.14 9.02 0.91
CA LEU A 133 -9.47 8.62 2.28
C LEU A 133 -10.40 7.40 2.36
N ASP A 134 -11.16 7.10 1.32
CA ASP A 134 -11.94 5.88 1.22
C ASP A 134 -11.08 4.60 1.03
N ASN A 135 -9.79 4.81 0.69
CA ASN A 135 -8.79 3.75 0.57
C ASN A 135 -7.83 3.72 1.78
N TYR A 136 -8.29 4.16 2.93
CA TYR A 136 -7.44 4.31 4.12
C TYR A 136 -8.17 3.89 5.39
N CYS A 137 -7.47 3.21 6.29
CA CYS A 137 -7.88 3.08 7.69
C CYS A 137 -6.68 3.26 8.62
N ASN A 138 -6.96 3.57 9.90
CA ASN A 138 -5.95 3.58 10.96
C ASN A 138 -6.34 2.58 12.05
N VAL A 139 -5.50 1.58 12.29
CA VAL A 139 -5.78 0.49 13.24
C VAL A 139 -5.91 0.92 14.70
N ASN A 140 -5.53 2.16 15.01
CA ASN A 140 -5.61 2.72 16.37
C ASN A 140 -6.88 3.56 16.59
N LEU A 141 -7.71 3.72 15.57
CA LEU A 141 -9.01 4.37 15.71
C LEU A 141 -10.09 3.31 15.96
N PRO A 142 -10.97 3.48 16.97
CA PRO A 142 -12.10 2.60 17.18
C PRO A 142 -12.94 2.52 15.88
N SER A 143 -13.36 1.34 15.50
CA SER A 143 -14.15 1.06 14.29
C SER A 143 -13.46 1.30 12.94
N SER A 144 -12.14 1.45 12.88
CA SER A 144 -11.47 1.87 11.64
C SER A 144 -10.94 0.73 10.77
N ILE A 145 -10.84 -0.50 11.27
CA ILE A 145 -10.34 -1.62 10.47
C ILE A 145 -11.45 -2.04 9.51
N ALA A 146 -11.27 -1.73 8.22
CA ALA A 146 -12.20 -2.14 7.18
C ALA A 146 -12.27 -3.67 7.07
N THR A 147 -13.43 -4.18 6.72
CA THR A 147 -13.59 -5.60 6.42
C THR A 147 -12.82 -5.99 5.15
N PRO A 148 -12.42 -7.25 4.98
CA PRO A 148 -11.78 -7.72 3.75
C PRO A 148 -12.55 -7.40 2.48
N VAL A 149 -13.89 -7.46 2.52
CA VAL A 149 -14.77 -7.11 1.40
C VAL A 149 -14.67 -5.63 1.04
N GLU A 150 -14.68 -4.75 2.04
CA GLU A 150 -14.52 -3.30 1.84
C GLU A 150 -13.15 -2.96 1.25
N VAL A 151 -12.07 -3.58 1.76
CA VAL A 151 -10.72 -3.40 1.24
C VAL A 151 -10.65 -3.76 -0.24
N VAL A 152 -11.14 -4.94 -0.61
CA VAL A 152 -11.14 -5.39 -2.01
C VAL A 152 -11.99 -4.47 -2.88
N SER A 153 -13.17 -4.07 -2.40
CA SER A 153 -14.06 -3.15 -3.13
C SER A 153 -13.38 -1.79 -3.36
N SER A 154 -12.69 -1.25 -2.35
CA SER A 154 -11.97 0.02 -2.47
C SER A 154 -10.78 -0.07 -3.45
N VAL A 155 -10.03 -1.18 -3.44
CA VAL A 155 -8.95 -1.39 -4.41
C VAL A 155 -9.49 -1.50 -5.83
N LEU A 156 -10.57 -2.24 -6.04
CA LEU A 156 -11.17 -2.40 -7.37
C LEU A 156 -11.87 -1.13 -7.87
N GLY A 157 -12.43 -0.33 -6.97
CA GLY A 157 -13.06 0.96 -7.26
C GLY A 157 -12.08 2.15 -7.32
N PHE A 158 -10.77 1.89 -7.25
CA PHE A 158 -9.77 2.94 -7.19
C PHE A 158 -9.79 3.87 -8.40
N ASN A 159 -9.84 5.18 -8.15
CA ASN A 159 -9.86 6.19 -9.20
C ASN A 159 -8.44 6.51 -9.70
N LYS A 160 -8.01 5.77 -10.73
CA LYS A 160 -6.68 5.92 -11.34
C LYS A 160 -6.47 7.29 -11.99
N GLU A 161 -7.50 7.82 -12.63
CA GLU A 161 -7.42 9.12 -13.34
C GLU A 161 -7.16 10.25 -12.36
N MET A 162 -7.92 10.29 -11.26
CA MET A 162 -7.72 11.26 -10.19
C MET A 162 -6.34 11.11 -9.55
N CYS A 163 -5.89 9.90 -9.29
CA CYS A 163 -4.56 9.65 -8.74
C CYS A 163 -3.46 10.17 -9.68
N THR A 164 -3.55 9.87 -10.97
CA THR A 164 -2.59 10.34 -11.99
C THR A 164 -2.59 11.87 -12.07
N LEU A 165 -3.75 12.49 -12.07
CA LEU A 165 -3.87 13.96 -12.08
C LEU A 165 -3.17 14.58 -10.88
N LYS A 166 -3.40 14.06 -9.68
CA LYS A 166 -2.79 14.53 -8.45
C LYS A 166 -1.28 14.32 -8.42
N ALA A 167 -0.79 13.16 -8.86
CA ALA A 167 0.64 12.89 -8.96
C ALA A 167 1.34 13.89 -9.90
N ASN A 168 0.76 14.17 -11.07
CA ASN A 168 1.31 15.13 -12.03
C ASN A 168 1.27 16.57 -11.49
N GLN A 169 0.21 16.95 -10.79
CA GLN A 169 0.12 18.27 -10.14
C GLN A 169 1.23 18.45 -9.09
N MET A 170 1.43 17.46 -8.22
CA MET A 170 2.49 17.51 -7.20
C MET A 170 3.89 17.56 -7.82
N LEU A 171 4.13 16.85 -8.92
CA LEU A 171 5.39 16.92 -9.66
C LEU A 171 5.61 18.32 -10.26
N GLY A 172 4.56 18.93 -10.82
CA GLY A 172 4.61 20.30 -11.34
C GLY A 172 4.95 21.31 -10.25
N ASP A 173 4.28 21.22 -9.09
CA ASP A 173 4.55 22.07 -7.93
C ASP A 173 5.99 21.93 -7.43
N TYR A 174 6.50 20.69 -7.37
CA TYR A 174 7.89 20.43 -7.00
C TYR A 174 8.87 21.06 -8.00
N ASN A 175 8.66 20.89 -9.30
CA ASN A 175 9.53 21.45 -10.33
C ASN A 175 9.53 22.99 -10.29
N ASN A 176 8.38 23.60 -10.07
CA ASN A 176 8.27 25.05 -9.90
C ASN A 176 9.02 25.55 -8.67
N MET A 177 8.90 24.84 -7.56
CA MET A 177 9.65 25.15 -6.33
C MET A 177 11.17 25.04 -6.56
N MET A 178 11.62 23.96 -7.20
CA MET A 178 13.06 23.76 -7.50
C MET A 178 13.60 24.84 -8.43
N ASN A 179 12.86 25.21 -9.48
CA ASN A 179 13.26 26.28 -10.39
C ASN A 179 13.41 27.63 -9.67
N ASN A 180 12.50 27.94 -8.75
CA ASN A 180 12.59 29.16 -7.95
C ASN A 180 13.81 29.19 -7.02
N ILE A 181 14.23 28.04 -6.49
CA ILE A 181 15.42 27.92 -5.63
C ILE A 181 16.71 28.08 -6.47
N LEU A 182 16.73 27.54 -7.68
CA LEU A 182 17.91 27.57 -8.54
C LEU A 182 18.13 28.91 -9.27
N MET A 183 17.11 29.80 -9.26
CA MET A 183 17.20 31.14 -9.84
C MET A 183 17.66 32.22 -8.82
N VAL A 184 17.95 31.84 -7.57
CA VAL A 184 18.51 32.69 -6.51
C VAL A 184 20.01 32.43 -6.41
#